data_f13b7d07f1fb3caf53573d93322e51cd
#
_entry.id   f13b7d07f1fb3caf53573d93322e51cd
#
_cell.length_a   1.000
_cell.length_b   1.000
_cell.length_c   1.000
_cell.angle_alpha   90.00
_cell.angle_beta   90.00
_cell.angle_gamma   90.00
#
_symmetry.space_group_name_H-M   'P 1'
#
loop_
_entity.id
_entity.type
_entity.pdbx_description
1 polymer ?
#
loop_
_entity_poly.entity_id
_entity_poly.type
_entity_poly.pdbx_seq_one_letter_code
_entity_poly.pdbx_strand_id
1 'polypeptide(L)'
;MNRIAVLNVVGLSDRHIGPHTPRLFALRQRWHHASIDPAIPAVTCTAQSDYLTGRRPSEHGIVANGWYDRSLSEVQFWKQSNHLVQAPKIWDELKARDPRFTCAKMFWWYNMYSGADWSVTPRPMYPADGRKFFDVYTWPYDLRPALKKALGDFPFATFWGPAAGVKSPQGAPDAATRWIAGSAKWIEKKHSPTLNLVYLPHLDYNLQRLGPQHPAVADDLRRIDAIVGDLLDFFAARGVQPILLSEYGITPVSRPVHLNRIFRERGWVTIKEELGLELPDIGNSKAFAVADHQVAHIVVNDPSIEDKVREVVLETPGVAEVYGPADKRILGLDHSRSGNLIAVAQEDSWFTYYHWLDDAKAPDFARCVDIHRKPGYDPVELFLDPAIPSAKLKILGRLLQKKLGFRMLMDVIPLDASLVKGSHGARPSSPLDWPIILSEQRLPADTLRSTEVYGVLKSAVLG
;
A
#
# COMPACT_ATOMS: atom_id res chain seq x y z
N MET A 1 -13.41 -16.70 -23.32
CA MET A 1 -12.45 -16.29 -22.27
C MET A 1 -12.70 -17.09 -21.00
N ASN A 2 -11.65 -17.50 -20.32
CA ASN A 2 -11.74 -18.17 -19.03
C ASN A 2 -12.11 -17.17 -17.93
N ARG A 3 -12.78 -17.66 -16.89
CA ARG A 3 -13.09 -16.85 -15.70
C ARG A 3 -11.98 -17.02 -14.68
N ILE A 4 -11.39 -15.90 -14.24
CA ILE A 4 -10.20 -15.86 -13.39
C ILE A 4 -10.46 -15.05 -12.12
N ALA A 5 -9.89 -15.50 -11.00
CA ALA A 5 -9.84 -14.73 -9.75
C ALA A 5 -8.37 -14.54 -9.32
N VAL A 6 -7.91 -13.31 -9.28
CA VAL A 6 -6.56 -12.96 -8.80
C VAL A 6 -6.65 -12.57 -7.34
N LEU A 7 -6.07 -13.40 -6.48
CA LEU A 7 -6.00 -13.20 -5.03
C LEU A 7 -4.65 -12.58 -4.69
N ASN A 8 -4.64 -11.28 -4.43
CA ASN A 8 -3.44 -10.54 -4.08
C ASN A 8 -3.27 -10.53 -2.55
N VAL A 9 -2.36 -11.35 -2.05
CA VAL A 9 -2.05 -11.50 -0.61
C VAL A 9 -0.82 -10.65 -0.28
N VAL A 10 -1.07 -9.45 0.21
CA VAL A 10 -0.03 -8.45 0.47
C VAL A 10 0.97 -8.93 1.51
N GLY A 11 2.26 -8.77 1.24
CA GLY A 11 3.34 -9.18 2.14
C GLY A 11 3.65 -10.67 2.16
N LEU A 12 2.96 -11.50 1.35
CA LEU A 12 3.25 -12.93 1.26
C LEU A 12 4.53 -13.17 0.45
N SER A 13 5.41 -14.01 0.98
CA SER A 13 6.61 -14.51 0.31
C SER A 13 6.77 -16.02 0.53
N ASP A 14 7.73 -16.66 -0.14
CA ASP A 14 8.01 -18.08 0.06
C ASP A 14 8.34 -18.42 1.53
N ARG A 15 8.95 -17.48 2.26
CA ARG A 15 9.28 -17.65 3.68
C ARG A 15 8.05 -17.91 4.55
N HIS A 16 6.87 -17.45 4.14
CA HIS A 16 5.62 -17.58 4.88
C HIS A 16 4.85 -18.87 4.58
N ILE A 17 5.25 -19.63 3.54
CA ILE A 17 4.59 -20.88 3.15
C ILE A 17 5.20 -22.05 3.93
N GLY A 18 4.40 -22.64 4.84
CA GLY A 18 4.89 -23.70 5.70
C GLY A 18 3.86 -24.17 6.73
N PRO A 19 4.30 -24.54 7.94
CA PRO A 19 3.42 -25.17 8.97
C PRO A 19 2.23 -24.30 9.41
N HIS A 20 2.35 -22.98 9.29
CA HIS A 20 1.29 -22.05 9.66
C HIS A 20 0.35 -21.70 8.50
N THR A 21 0.63 -22.18 7.31
CA THR A 21 -0.14 -21.96 6.09
C THR A 21 -0.39 -23.26 5.34
N PRO A 22 -1.07 -24.28 5.96
CA PRO A 22 -1.21 -25.61 5.38
C PRO A 22 -1.92 -25.63 4.03
N ARG A 23 -2.88 -24.74 3.79
CA ARG A 23 -3.57 -24.62 2.49
C ARG A 23 -2.64 -24.08 1.41
N LEU A 24 -1.92 -23.00 1.70
CA LEU A 24 -0.92 -22.42 0.80
C LEU A 24 0.23 -23.40 0.56
N PHE A 25 0.69 -24.12 1.59
CA PHE A 25 1.71 -25.17 1.45
C PHE A 25 1.26 -26.27 0.50
N ALA A 26 0.04 -26.79 0.67
CA ALA A 26 -0.52 -27.80 -0.23
C ALA A 26 -0.70 -27.26 -1.66
N LEU A 27 -1.03 -25.99 -1.81
CA LEU A 27 -1.14 -25.31 -3.10
C LEU A 27 0.23 -25.25 -3.80
N ARG A 28 1.26 -24.82 -3.08
CA ARG A 28 2.65 -24.71 -3.53
C ARG A 28 3.21 -26.05 -4.05
N GLN A 29 2.73 -27.17 -3.52
CA GLN A 29 3.15 -28.51 -3.97
C GLN A 29 2.45 -28.96 -5.27
N ARG A 30 1.31 -28.39 -5.62
CA ARG A 30 0.47 -28.81 -6.75
C ARG A 30 0.47 -27.84 -7.92
N TRP A 31 0.63 -26.57 -7.67
CA TRP A 31 0.58 -25.51 -8.66
C TRP A 31 1.97 -25.11 -9.12
N HIS A 32 2.03 -24.53 -10.31
CA HIS A 32 3.23 -23.85 -10.77
C HIS A 32 3.48 -22.61 -9.91
N HIS A 33 4.73 -22.35 -9.64
CA HIS A 33 5.20 -21.28 -8.78
C HIS A 33 6.33 -20.51 -9.46
N ALA A 34 6.33 -19.19 -9.27
CA ALA A 34 7.46 -18.33 -9.59
C ALA A 34 7.63 -17.25 -8.52
N SER A 35 8.87 -16.84 -8.32
CA SER A 35 9.17 -15.59 -7.63
C SER A 35 8.93 -14.42 -8.58
N ILE A 36 8.47 -13.29 -8.06
CA ILE A 36 8.37 -12.04 -8.83
C ILE A 36 9.57 -11.18 -8.43
N ASP A 37 10.45 -10.83 -9.40
CA ASP A 37 11.45 -9.80 -9.20
C ASP A 37 10.72 -8.47 -8.92
N PRO A 38 10.85 -7.89 -7.71
CA PRO A 38 9.96 -6.84 -7.25
C PRO A 38 9.93 -5.62 -8.17
N ALA A 39 8.79 -4.95 -8.22
CA ALA A 39 8.71 -3.59 -8.76
C ALA A 39 9.71 -2.67 -8.03
N ILE A 40 10.12 -1.59 -8.68
CA ILE A 40 10.94 -0.54 -8.06
C ILE A 40 10.19 0.79 -8.14
N PRO A 41 9.79 1.36 -6.98
CA PRO A 41 9.83 0.79 -5.62
C PRO A 41 8.86 -0.38 -5.43
N ALA A 42 9.18 -1.32 -4.53
CA ALA A 42 8.35 -2.46 -4.16
C ALA A 42 7.24 -2.03 -3.21
N VAL A 43 6.27 -1.30 -3.73
CA VAL A 43 5.12 -0.73 -2.99
C VAL A 43 3.82 -1.00 -3.75
N THR A 44 2.70 -1.00 -3.02
CA THR A 44 1.37 -1.38 -3.52
C THR A 44 1.00 -0.75 -4.86
N CYS A 45 1.07 0.58 -4.95
CA CYS A 45 0.58 1.30 -6.13
C CYS A 45 1.43 1.01 -7.37
N THR A 46 2.75 0.92 -7.22
CA THR A 46 3.67 0.61 -8.31
C THR A 46 3.49 -0.84 -8.75
N ALA A 47 3.55 -1.81 -7.83
CA ALA A 47 3.44 -3.22 -8.16
C ALA A 47 2.09 -3.55 -8.84
N GLN A 48 0.98 -3.05 -8.31
CA GLN A 48 -0.33 -3.25 -8.94
C GLN A 48 -0.44 -2.60 -10.32
N SER A 49 0.21 -1.46 -10.54
CA SER A 49 0.23 -0.81 -11.85
C SER A 49 1.06 -1.60 -12.85
N ASP A 50 2.23 -2.12 -12.46
CA ASP A 50 3.02 -3.04 -13.27
C ASP A 50 2.19 -4.28 -13.68
N TYR A 51 1.51 -4.92 -12.71
CA TYR A 51 0.71 -6.13 -12.93
C TYR A 51 -0.49 -5.91 -13.86
N LEU A 52 -1.09 -4.73 -13.81
CA LEU A 52 -2.31 -4.42 -14.56
C LEU A 52 -2.06 -3.75 -15.91
N THR A 53 -0.84 -3.26 -16.17
CA THR A 53 -0.49 -2.57 -17.43
C THR A 53 0.60 -3.29 -18.23
N GLY A 54 1.43 -4.12 -17.58
CA GLY A 54 2.64 -4.70 -18.20
C GLY A 54 3.70 -3.65 -18.55
N ARG A 55 3.63 -2.47 -17.95
CA ARG A 55 4.50 -1.33 -18.20
C ARG A 55 5.27 -0.95 -16.94
N ARG A 56 6.37 -0.21 -17.13
CA ARG A 56 7.20 0.33 -16.03
C ARG A 56 6.67 1.68 -15.55
N PRO A 57 7.08 2.17 -14.37
CA PRO A 57 6.71 3.48 -13.84
C PRO A 57 6.95 4.64 -14.81
N SER A 58 8.00 4.58 -15.66
CA SER A 58 8.25 5.57 -16.72
C SER A 58 7.13 5.67 -17.76
N GLU A 59 6.30 4.65 -17.91
CA GLU A 59 5.21 4.60 -18.89
C GLU A 59 3.83 4.75 -18.26
N HIS A 60 3.57 4.08 -17.11
CA HIS A 60 2.28 4.19 -16.43
C HIS A 60 2.21 5.33 -15.41
N GLY A 61 3.33 5.97 -15.08
CA GLY A 61 3.39 7.17 -14.24
C GLY A 61 3.19 6.95 -12.74
N ILE A 62 3.14 5.71 -12.25
CA ILE A 62 2.98 5.39 -10.83
C ILE A 62 4.34 5.04 -10.25
N VAL A 63 5.01 6.07 -9.76
CA VAL A 63 6.41 5.99 -9.30
C VAL A 63 6.55 5.59 -7.83
N ALA A 64 5.46 5.60 -7.06
CA ALA A 64 5.37 5.23 -5.64
C ALA A 64 3.89 5.19 -5.20
N ASN A 65 3.60 5.00 -3.90
CA ASN A 65 2.24 5.18 -3.35
C ASN A 65 1.79 6.66 -3.36
N GLY A 66 2.73 7.57 -3.48
CA GLY A 66 2.52 8.99 -3.61
C GLY A 66 3.74 9.69 -4.22
N TRP A 67 3.58 10.92 -4.62
CA TRP A 67 4.63 11.74 -5.22
C TRP A 67 4.37 13.23 -5.02
N TYR A 68 5.40 14.05 -5.27
CA TYR A 68 5.25 15.49 -5.33
C TYR A 68 4.63 15.90 -6.67
N ASP A 69 3.45 16.52 -6.61
CA ASP A 69 2.83 17.14 -7.78
C ASP A 69 3.42 18.55 -7.96
N ARG A 70 4.26 18.71 -8.97
CA ARG A 70 4.96 19.98 -9.25
C ARG A 70 4.02 21.10 -9.68
N SER A 71 2.85 20.75 -10.25
CA SER A 71 1.86 21.75 -10.69
C SER A 71 1.08 22.36 -9.53
N LEU A 72 0.91 21.59 -8.46
CA LEU A 72 0.20 22.01 -7.25
C LEU A 72 1.14 22.38 -6.10
N SER A 73 2.44 22.08 -6.22
CA SER A 73 3.42 22.17 -5.13
C SER A 73 2.99 21.39 -3.88
N GLU A 74 2.39 20.21 -4.07
CA GLU A 74 1.87 19.36 -3.01
C GLU A 74 2.37 17.93 -3.12
N VAL A 75 2.63 17.29 -1.98
CA VAL A 75 2.81 15.84 -1.92
C VAL A 75 1.45 15.17 -1.79
N GLN A 76 1.19 14.19 -2.65
CA GLN A 76 -0.10 13.51 -2.72
C GLN A 76 0.07 12.01 -2.59
N PHE A 77 -0.42 11.43 -1.50
CA PHE A 77 -0.45 9.98 -1.25
C PHE A 77 -1.86 9.41 -1.41
N TRP A 78 -1.93 8.13 -1.80
CA TRP A 78 -3.13 7.29 -1.75
C TRP A 78 -4.32 7.83 -2.56
N LYS A 79 -4.04 8.51 -3.67
CA LYS A 79 -5.08 8.96 -4.60
C LYS A 79 -5.71 7.75 -5.30
N GLN A 80 -7.04 7.80 -5.50
CA GLN A 80 -7.83 6.66 -5.99
C GLN A 80 -8.21 6.74 -7.47
N SER A 81 -7.99 7.89 -8.12
CA SER A 81 -8.41 8.06 -9.52
C SER A 81 -7.61 7.18 -10.48
N ASN A 82 -8.29 6.34 -11.26
CA ASN A 82 -7.67 5.50 -12.29
C ASN A 82 -7.02 6.31 -13.42
N HIS A 83 -7.43 7.55 -13.62
CA HIS A 83 -6.80 8.46 -14.61
C HIS A 83 -5.33 8.78 -14.29
N LEU A 84 -4.90 8.54 -13.06
CA LEU A 84 -3.47 8.70 -12.69
C LEU A 84 -2.58 7.63 -13.32
N VAL A 85 -3.12 6.45 -13.63
CA VAL A 85 -2.41 5.38 -14.36
C VAL A 85 -2.48 5.69 -15.85
N GLN A 86 -1.37 6.11 -16.44
CA GLN A 86 -1.31 6.66 -17.81
C GLN A 86 -1.29 5.58 -18.91
N ALA A 87 -0.94 4.34 -18.58
CA ALA A 87 -0.95 3.23 -19.52
C ALA A 87 -2.33 2.54 -19.58
N PRO A 88 -2.70 1.89 -20.69
CA PRO A 88 -3.87 1.02 -20.77
C PRO A 88 -3.78 -0.13 -19.76
N LYS A 89 -4.90 -0.47 -19.13
CA LYS A 89 -5.00 -1.56 -18.16
C LYS A 89 -5.53 -2.82 -18.83
N ILE A 90 -5.32 -3.96 -18.21
CA ILE A 90 -5.72 -5.27 -18.72
C ILE A 90 -7.21 -5.33 -19.19
N TRP A 91 -8.11 -4.68 -18.46
CA TRP A 91 -9.53 -4.63 -18.84
C TRP A 91 -9.81 -3.74 -20.04
N ASP A 92 -9.01 -2.70 -20.30
CA ASP A 92 -9.15 -1.86 -21.49
C ASP A 92 -8.88 -2.68 -22.74
N GLU A 93 -7.80 -3.47 -22.72
CA GLU A 93 -7.40 -4.33 -23.84
C GLU A 93 -8.37 -5.52 -24.04
N LEU A 94 -8.75 -6.20 -22.95
CA LEU A 94 -9.62 -7.37 -23.02
C LEU A 94 -11.05 -7.02 -23.44
N LYS A 95 -11.58 -5.86 -23.02
CA LYS A 95 -12.88 -5.34 -23.50
C LYS A 95 -12.85 -4.96 -24.98
N ALA A 96 -11.74 -4.37 -25.43
CA ALA A 96 -11.58 -4.07 -26.87
C ALA A 96 -11.55 -5.34 -27.73
N ARG A 97 -11.05 -6.45 -27.18
CA ARG A 97 -10.99 -7.76 -27.86
C ARG A 97 -12.33 -8.51 -27.82
N ASP A 98 -13.02 -8.48 -26.69
CA ASP A 98 -14.35 -9.08 -26.53
C ASP A 98 -15.23 -8.19 -25.65
N PRO A 99 -16.25 -7.51 -26.20
CA PRO A 99 -17.14 -6.64 -25.43
C PRO A 99 -17.91 -7.34 -24.30
N ARG A 100 -17.97 -8.68 -24.30
CA ARG A 100 -18.59 -9.46 -23.19
C ARG A 100 -17.68 -9.62 -21.99
N PHE A 101 -16.40 -9.27 -22.12
CA PHE A 101 -15.45 -9.30 -20.98
C PHE A 101 -15.93 -8.35 -19.89
N THR A 102 -15.87 -8.82 -18.63
CA THR A 102 -16.23 -8.02 -17.46
C THR A 102 -15.17 -8.15 -16.36
N CYS A 103 -14.97 -7.09 -15.59
CA CYS A 103 -13.97 -7.01 -14.53
C CYS A 103 -14.58 -6.52 -13.22
N ALA A 104 -14.30 -7.22 -12.13
CA ALA A 104 -14.58 -6.80 -10.75
C ALA A 104 -13.28 -6.47 -10.01
N LYS A 105 -13.24 -5.33 -9.32
CA LYS A 105 -12.06 -4.80 -8.68
C LYS A 105 -12.32 -4.50 -7.21
N MET A 106 -11.94 -5.44 -6.32
CA MET A 106 -12.16 -5.36 -4.88
C MET A 106 -10.88 -4.88 -4.20
N PHE A 107 -10.85 -3.59 -3.84
CA PHE A 107 -9.78 -2.90 -3.11
C PHE A 107 -8.42 -2.81 -3.82
N TRP A 108 -8.27 -3.24 -5.04
CA TRP A 108 -7.07 -2.90 -5.82
C TRP A 108 -7.00 -1.38 -6.03
N TRP A 109 -5.80 -0.81 -5.95
CA TRP A 109 -5.62 0.65 -5.95
C TRP A 109 -6.00 1.29 -7.30
N TYR A 110 -6.13 2.61 -7.34
CA TYR A 110 -6.65 3.37 -8.50
C TYR A 110 -7.99 2.82 -8.98
N ASN A 111 -8.91 2.66 -8.05
CA ASN A 111 -10.18 1.98 -8.29
C ASN A 111 -11.29 2.92 -8.77
N MET A 112 -11.27 4.19 -8.35
CA MET A 112 -12.28 5.16 -8.75
C MET A 112 -12.12 5.54 -10.22
N TYR A 113 -13.24 5.62 -10.93
CA TYR A 113 -13.29 6.01 -12.35
C TYR A 113 -12.53 5.04 -13.28
N SER A 114 -12.34 3.80 -12.86
CA SER A 114 -11.76 2.76 -13.71
C SER A 114 -12.77 2.22 -14.71
N GLY A 115 -12.27 1.60 -15.78
CA GLY A 115 -13.12 0.87 -16.73
C GLY A 115 -13.63 -0.49 -16.23
N ALA A 116 -13.39 -0.85 -14.95
CA ALA A 116 -13.95 -2.07 -14.34
C ALA A 116 -15.46 -1.93 -14.16
N ASP A 117 -16.19 -3.05 -14.32
CA ASP A 117 -17.66 -3.07 -14.27
C ASP A 117 -18.18 -2.98 -12.85
N TRP A 118 -17.45 -3.56 -11.89
CA TRP A 118 -17.76 -3.49 -10.46
C TRP A 118 -16.53 -3.13 -9.67
N SER A 119 -16.63 -2.05 -8.89
CA SER A 119 -15.52 -1.52 -8.11
C SER A 119 -15.93 -1.28 -6.67
N VAL A 120 -15.06 -1.67 -5.72
CA VAL A 120 -15.19 -1.34 -4.30
C VAL A 120 -13.83 -0.89 -3.77
N THR A 121 -13.78 0.27 -3.09
CA THR A 121 -12.54 0.82 -2.52
C THR A 121 -12.83 1.64 -1.26
N PRO A 122 -11.89 1.74 -0.30
CA PRO A 122 -12.10 2.56 0.89
C PRO A 122 -12.24 4.04 0.49
N ARG A 123 -13.29 4.68 0.97
CA ARG A 123 -13.53 6.11 0.72
C ARG A 123 -14.26 6.75 1.88
N PRO A 124 -13.57 7.42 2.80
CA PRO A 124 -14.23 8.23 3.83
C PRO A 124 -15.07 9.37 3.21
N MET A 125 -16.21 9.68 3.83
CA MET A 125 -17.02 10.85 3.50
C MET A 125 -16.62 12.01 4.40
N TYR A 126 -16.55 13.21 3.82
CA TYR A 126 -16.15 14.45 4.49
C TYR A 126 -17.26 15.49 4.31
N PRO A 127 -18.30 15.52 5.18
CA PRO A 127 -19.30 16.57 5.15
C PRO A 127 -18.69 17.94 5.52
N ALA A 128 -19.36 19.02 5.09
CA ALA A 128 -18.89 20.39 5.29
C ALA A 128 -18.74 20.82 6.75
N ASP A 129 -19.37 20.11 7.70
CA ASP A 129 -19.24 20.36 9.14
C ASP A 129 -17.91 19.86 9.74
N GLY A 130 -17.02 19.30 8.93
CA GLY A 130 -15.69 18.81 9.32
C GLY A 130 -15.69 17.42 9.95
N ARG A 131 -16.80 16.70 10.00
CA ARG A 131 -16.84 15.30 10.42
C ARG A 131 -16.22 14.39 9.36
N LYS A 132 -15.78 13.20 9.78
CA LYS A 132 -15.27 12.14 8.90
C LYS A 132 -16.09 10.88 9.16
N PHE A 133 -16.74 10.35 8.14
CA PHE A 133 -17.45 9.06 8.21
C PHE A 133 -16.71 8.03 7.39
N PHE A 134 -16.44 6.90 7.99
CA PHE A 134 -15.80 5.78 7.30
C PHE A 134 -16.81 5.03 6.45
N ASP A 135 -16.49 4.87 5.17
CA ASP A 135 -17.33 4.14 4.22
C ASP A 135 -16.48 3.66 3.02
N VAL A 136 -17.14 3.06 2.05
CA VAL A 136 -16.56 2.63 0.78
C VAL A 136 -17.19 3.40 -0.39
N TYR A 137 -16.40 3.64 -1.43
CA TYR A 137 -16.88 3.97 -2.75
C TYR A 137 -17.19 2.68 -3.51
N THR A 138 -18.26 2.69 -4.29
CA THR A 138 -18.56 1.59 -5.22
C THR A 138 -18.94 2.13 -6.59
N TRP A 139 -18.69 1.34 -7.61
CA TRP A 139 -19.24 1.52 -8.92
C TRP A 139 -19.81 0.18 -9.42
N PRO A 140 -21.05 0.09 -9.88
CA PRO A 140 -22.11 1.12 -9.75
C PRO A 140 -22.43 1.50 -8.28
N TYR A 141 -23.09 2.64 -8.08
CA TYR A 141 -23.37 3.16 -6.72
C TYR A 141 -24.30 2.28 -5.89
N ASP A 142 -25.23 1.57 -6.53
CA ASP A 142 -26.18 0.67 -5.88
C ASP A 142 -25.52 -0.58 -5.28
N LEU A 143 -24.29 -0.89 -5.65
CA LEU A 143 -23.51 -1.95 -4.97
C LEU A 143 -23.30 -1.63 -3.50
N ARG A 144 -23.08 -0.34 -3.14
CA ARG A 144 -22.77 0.04 -1.76
C ARG A 144 -23.89 -0.35 -0.79
N PRO A 145 -25.16 0.09 -0.96
CA PRO A 145 -26.23 -0.34 -0.07
C PRO A 145 -26.48 -1.86 -0.11
N ALA A 146 -26.27 -2.52 -1.26
CA ALA A 146 -26.44 -3.97 -1.38
C ALA A 146 -25.35 -4.72 -0.60
N LEU A 147 -24.08 -4.32 -0.68
CA LEU A 147 -22.99 -4.90 0.09
C LEU A 147 -23.17 -4.64 1.60
N LYS A 148 -23.57 -3.42 2.00
CA LYS A 148 -23.83 -3.10 3.41
C LYS A 148 -24.98 -3.94 3.98
N LYS A 149 -26.01 -4.19 3.20
CA LYS A 149 -27.12 -5.09 3.60
C LYS A 149 -26.65 -6.54 3.77
N ALA A 150 -25.73 -7.00 2.93
CA ALA A 150 -25.26 -8.39 2.92
C ALA A 150 -24.15 -8.68 3.92
N LEU A 151 -23.25 -7.72 4.16
CA LEU A 151 -21.99 -7.91 4.91
C LEU A 151 -21.86 -7.00 6.13
N GLY A 152 -22.76 -6.06 6.31
CA GLY A 152 -22.61 -4.97 7.27
C GLY A 152 -21.69 -3.86 6.75
N ASP A 153 -21.47 -2.85 7.59
CA ASP A 153 -20.54 -1.76 7.27
C ASP A 153 -19.09 -2.28 7.15
N PHE A 154 -18.33 -1.68 6.24
CA PHE A 154 -16.91 -2.00 6.13
C PHE A 154 -16.18 -1.62 7.42
N PRO A 155 -15.45 -2.55 8.07
CA PRO A 155 -14.78 -2.28 9.34
C PRO A 155 -13.50 -1.47 9.15
N PHE A 156 -13.66 -0.22 8.72
CA PHE A 156 -12.59 0.66 8.25
C PHE A 156 -11.44 0.83 9.25
N ALA A 157 -11.74 0.85 10.55
CA ALA A 157 -10.73 0.99 11.59
C ALA A 157 -9.76 -0.21 11.65
N THR A 158 -10.16 -1.38 11.13
CA THR A 158 -9.31 -2.58 11.04
C THR A 158 -8.61 -2.71 9.69
N PHE A 159 -8.85 -1.76 8.77
CA PHE A 159 -8.17 -1.72 7.47
C PHE A 159 -6.84 -0.96 7.54
N TRP A 160 -6.77 0.13 8.31
CA TRP A 160 -5.53 0.86 8.57
C TRP A 160 -5.62 1.61 9.90
N GLY A 161 -4.52 1.64 10.65
CA GLY A 161 -4.40 2.29 11.95
C GLY A 161 -4.19 1.29 13.10
N PRO A 162 -4.27 1.74 14.38
CA PRO A 162 -3.91 0.92 15.52
C PRO A 162 -4.76 -0.35 15.74
N ALA A 163 -5.95 -0.42 15.13
CA ALA A 163 -6.82 -1.59 15.21
C ALA A 163 -6.57 -2.61 14.09
N ALA A 164 -5.77 -2.26 13.07
CA ALA A 164 -5.45 -3.18 11.98
C ALA A 164 -4.53 -4.32 12.47
N GLY A 165 -4.88 -5.55 12.15
CA GLY A 165 -4.12 -6.74 12.53
C GLY A 165 -4.15 -7.10 14.02
N VAL A 166 -4.97 -6.42 14.85
CA VAL A 166 -5.10 -6.71 16.28
C VAL A 166 -6.56 -6.87 16.70
N LYS A 167 -6.80 -7.68 17.74
CA LYS A 167 -8.14 -7.78 18.33
C LYS A 167 -8.49 -6.48 19.06
N SER A 168 -9.58 -5.87 18.68
CA SER A 168 -10.02 -4.58 19.21
C SER A 168 -11.54 -4.51 19.35
N PRO A 169 -12.08 -3.49 20.03
CA PRO A 169 -13.54 -3.24 20.04
C PRO A 169 -14.13 -2.99 18.64
N GLN A 170 -13.29 -2.63 17.65
CA GLN A 170 -13.70 -2.38 16.27
C GLN A 170 -13.82 -3.66 15.44
N GLY A 171 -13.33 -4.79 15.94
CA GLY A 171 -13.46 -6.08 15.27
C GLY A 171 -12.31 -7.06 15.48
N ALA A 172 -12.41 -8.19 14.79
CA ALA A 172 -11.35 -9.19 14.73
C ALA A 172 -10.12 -8.64 13.97
N PRO A 173 -8.91 -9.18 14.20
CA PRO A 173 -7.68 -8.73 13.52
C PRO A 173 -7.78 -8.73 11.99
N ASP A 174 -8.54 -9.67 11.43
CA ASP A 174 -8.71 -9.91 9.99
C ASP A 174 -10.06 -9.41 9.44
N ALA A 175 -10.83 -8.61 10.21
CA ALA A 175 -12.20 -8.22 9.87
C ALA A 175 -12.28 -7.48 8.50
N ALA A 176 -11.38 -6.55 8.22
CA ALA A 176 -11.35 -5.84 6.94
C ALA A 176 -11.10 -6.79 5.77
N THR A 177 -10.12 -7.69 5.90
CA THR A 177 -9.78 -8.67 4.85
C THR A 177 -10.91 -9.67 4.62
N ARG A 178 -11.61 -10.13 5.68
CA ARG A 178 -12.82 -10.97 5.55
C ARG A 178 -13.95 -10.24 4.86
N TRP A 179 -14.15 -8.98 5.15
CA TRP A 179 -15.17 -8.18 4.46
C TRP A 179 -14.85 -8.04 2.96
N ILE A 180 -13.59 -7.80 2.59
CA ILE A 180 -13.14 -7.73 1.20
C ILE A 180 -13.36 -9.08 0.50
N ALA A 181 -12.97 -10.18 1.12
CA ALA A 181 -13.22 -11.54 0.62
C ALA A 181 -14.73 -11.81 0.45
N GLY A 182 -15.55 -11.39 1.41
CA GLY A 182 -17.02 -11.47 1.36
C GLY A 182 -17.59 -10.67 0.20
N SER A 183 -17.07 -9.46 -0.06
CA SER A 183 -17.53 -8.62 -1.18
C SER A 183 -17.20 -9.26 -2.53
N ALA A 184 -16.02 -9.87 -2.67
CA ALA A 184 -15.65 -10.63 -3.88
C ALA A 184 -16.59 -11.81 -4.12
N LYS A 185 -16.90 -12.59 -3.07
CA LYS A 185 -17.88 -13.69 -3.16
C LYS A 185 -19.28 -13.19 -3.51
N TRP A 186 -19.70 -12.06 -2.97
CA TRP A 186 -21.01 -11.48 -3.25
C TRP A 186 -21.11 -11.04 -4.72
N ILE A 187 -20.11 -10.32 -5.23
CA ILE A 187 -20.02 -9.88 -6.63
C ILE A 187 -20.01 -11.09 -7.56
N GLU A 188 -19.20 -12.10 -7.25
CA GLU A 188 -19.12 -13.33 -8.03
C GLU A 188 -20.49 -14.04 -8.13
N LYS A 189 -21.22 -14.16 -7.03
CA LYS A 189 -22.57 -14.79 -7.01
C LYS A 189 -23.60 -14.01 -7.83
N LYS A 190 -23.48 -12.70 -7.90
CA LYS A 190 -24.47 -11.83 -8.55
C LYS A 190 -24.19 -11.55 -10.02
N HIS A 191 -22.91 -11.43 -10.36
CA HIS A 191 -22.51 -10.87 -11.67
C HIS A 191 -21.61 -11.80 -12.48
N SER A 192 -20.97 -12.77 -11.85
CA SER A 192 -20.09 -13.75 -12.52
C SER A 192 -19.03 -13.09 -13.43
N PRO A 193 -18.18 -12.17 -12.93
CA PRO A 193 -17.20 -11.46 -13.75
C PRO A 193 -16.24 -12.43 -14.47
N THR A 194 -15.70 -12.00 -15.61
CA THR A 194 -14.61 -12.72 -16.30
C THR A 194 -13.31 -12.64 -15.48
N LEU A 195 -13.00 -11.45 -14.96
CA LEU A 195 -11.83 -11.21 -14.11
C LEU A 195 -12.25 -10.64 -12.76
N ASN A 196 -11.87 -11.34 -11.67
CA ASN A 196 -12.00 -10.88 -10.30
C ASN A 196 -10.63 -10.49 -9.75
N LEU A 197 -10.45 -9.25 -9.32
CA LEU A 197 -9.24 -8.76 -8.66
C LEU A 197 -9.55 -8.55 -7.17
N VAL A 198 -8.93 -9.31 -6.29
CA VAL A 198 -9.23 -9.33 -4.84
C VAL A 198 -7.96 -9.01 -4.04
N TYR A 199 -7.99 -7.91 -3.27
CA TYR A 199 -6.89 -7.44 -2.44
C TYR A 199 -7.04 -7.90 -0.99
N LEU A 200 -6.03 -8.55 -0.43
CA LEU A 200 -6.05 -9.17 0.90
C LEU A 200 -4.88 -8.65 1.76
N PRO A 201 -5.04 -7.52 2.48
CA PRO A 201 -3.93 -6.80 3.12
C PRO A 201 -3.52 -7.31 4.51
N HIS A 202 -4.12 -8.37 5.05
CA HIS A 202 -4.00 -8.73 6.46
C HIS A 202 -2.56 -8.90 6.98
N LEU A 203 -1.67 -9.51 6.20
CA LEU A 203 -0.30 -9.78 6.66
C LEU A 203 0.53 -8.50 6.80
N ASP A 204 0.28 -7.50 5.97
CA ASP A 204 1.03 -6.25 5.92
C ASP A 204 1.16 -5.58 7.30
N TYR A 205 0.07 -5.57 8.07
CA TYR A 205 0.00 -4.82 9.33
C TYR A 205 0.99 -5.29 10.40
N ASN A 206 0.94 -6.58 10.74
CA ASN A 206 1.80 -7.11 11.80
C ASN A 206 3.21 -7.45 11.31
N LEU A 207 3.39 -7.70 10.01
CA LEU A 207 4.73 -7.77 9.43
C LEU A 207 5.47 -6.44 9.58
N GLN A 208 4.80 -5.29 9.39
CA GLN A 208 5.39 -3.98 9.63
C GLN A 208 5.52 -3.65 11.12
N ARG A 209 4.47 -3.96 11.92
CA ARG A 209 4.45 -3.62 13.35
C ARG A 209 5.43 -4.44 14.18
N LEU A 210 5.47 -5.75 13.99
CA LEU A 210 6.19 -6.70 14.81
C LEU A 210 7.50 -7.19 14.17
N GLY A 211 7.58 -7.07 12.84
CA GLY A 211 8.62 -7.68 12.02
C GLY A 211 8.27 -9.11 11.59
N PRO A 212 8.78 -9.55 10.42
CA PRO A 212 8.40 -10.83 9.81
C PRO A 212 8.81 -12.07 10.61
N GLN A 213 9.78 -11.93 11.52
CA GLN A 213 10.29 -13.04 12.34
C GLN A 213 9.60 -13.16 13.70
N HIS A 214 8.67 -12.25 14.04
CA HIS A 214 8.02 -12.24 15.34
C HIS A 214 7.06 -13.43 15.49
N PRO A 215 7.09 -14.19 16.61
CA PRO A 215 6.26 -15.41 16.78
C PRO A 215 4.76 -15.19 16.61
N ALA A 216 4.24 -14.01 16.97
CA ALA A 216 2.82 -13.68 16.84
C ALA A 216 2.34 -13.62 15.37
N VAL A 217 3.22 -13.44 14.40
CA VAL A 217 2.91 -13.47 12.96
C VAL A 217 2.34 -14.83 12.53
N ALA A 218 2.68 -15.91 13.25
CA ALA A 218 2.11 -17.24 13.00
C ALA A 218 0.57 -17.27 13.06
N ASP A 219 -0.05 -16.43 13.90
CA ASP A 219 -1.53 -16.33 13.96
C ASP A 219 -2.10 -15.60 12.73
N ASP A 220 -1.43 -14.55 12.26
CA ASP A 220 -1.81 -13.84 11.04
C ASP A 220 -1.68 -14.75 9.81
N LEU A 221 -0.64 -15.58 9.75
CA LEU A 221 -0.44 -16.57 8.69
C LEU A 221 -1.58 -17.59 8.67
N ARG A 222 -2.01 -18.12 9.82
CA ARG A 222 -3.16 -19.03 9.89
C ARG A 222 -4.46 -18.38 9.45
N ARG A 223 -4.67 -17.10 9.81
CA ARG A 223 -5.85 -16.33 9.43
C ARG A 223 -5.93 -16.11 7.92
N ILE A 224 -4.83 -15.67 7.33
CA ILE A 224 -4.80 -15.44 5.88
C ILE A 224 -4.91 -16.74 5.09
N ASP A 225 -4.27 -17.82 5.55
CA ASP A 225 -4.38 -19.16 4.95
C ASP A 225 -5.83 -19.64 4.92
N ALA A 226 -6.57 -19.45 6.01
CA ALA A 226 -8.00 -19.81 6.09
C ALA A 226 -8.87 -18.95 5.15
N ILE A 227 -8.60 -17.64 5.03
CA ILE A 227 -9.34 -16.74 4.12
C ILE A 227 -9.06 -17.09 2.66
N VAL A 228 -7.80 -17.31 2.32
CA VAL A 228 -7.39 -17.71 0.96
C VAL A 228 -7.98 -19.07 0.62
N GLY A 229 -7.86 -20.06 1.52
CA GLY A 229 -8.44 -21.38 1.31
C GLY A 229 -9.94 -21.35 1.04
N ASP A 230 -10.68 -20.55 1.80
CA ASP A 230 -12.13 -20.36 1.62
C ASP A 230 -12.47 -19.68 0.26
N LEU A 231 -11.64 -18.74 -0.19
CA LEU A 231 -11.80 -18.13 -1.53
C LEU A 231 -11.47 -19.11 -2.65
N LEU A 232 -10.40 -19.90 -2.52
CA LEU A 232 -10.02 -20.91 -3.50
C LEU A 232 -11.13 -21.95 -3.70
N ASP A 233 -11.66 -22.51 -2.60
CA ASP A 233 -12.77 -23.48 -2.65
C ASP A 233 -14.03 -22.86 -3.28
N PHE A 234 -14.34 -21.62 -2.90
CA PHE A 234 -15.49 -20.89 -3.44
C PHE A 234 -15.39 -20.64 -4.96
N PHE A 235 -14.25 -20.16 -5.44
CA PHE A 235 -14.05 -19.88 -6.85
C PHE A 235 -13.98 -21.17 -7.69
N ALA A 236 -13.26 -22.19 -7.20
CA ALA A 236 -13.18 -23.50 -7.87
C ALA A 236 -14.55 -24.14 -8.06
N ALA A 237 -15.42 -24.13 -7.02
CA ALA A 237 -16.79 -24.65 -7.10
C ALA A 237 -17.69 -23.92 -8.11
N ARG A 238 -17.26 -22.76 -8.60
CA ARG A 238 -17.97 -21.95 -9.60
C ARG A 238 -17.32 -21.96 -10.98
N GLY A 239 -16.31 -22.79 -11.18
CA GLY A 239 -15.55 -22.86 -12.44
C GLY A 239 -14.74 -21.60 -12.73
N VAL A 240 -14.34 -20.87 -11.70
CA VAL A 240 -13.42 -19.72 -11.78
C VAL A 240 -12.04 -20.18 -11.37
N GLN A 241 -11.05 -20.01 -12.24
CA GLN A 241 -9.66 -20.42 -11.99
C GLN A 241 -8.96 -19.36 -11.14
N PRO A 242 -8.48 -19.69 -9.94
CA PRO A 242 -7.76 -18.73 -9.12
C PRO A 242 -6.27 -18.65 -9.50
N ILE A 243 -5.72 -17.45 -9.36
CA ILE A 243 -4.29 -17.16 -9.36
C ILE A 243 -4.00 -16.45 -8.04
N LEU A 244 -2.99 -16.90 -7.30
CA LEU A 244 -2.55 -16.23 -6.09
C LEU A 244 -1.24 -15.50 -6.39
N LEU A 245 -1.13 -14.25 -5.93
CA LEU A 245 0.09 -13.47 -6.03
C LEU A 245 0.26 -12.54 -4.83
N SER A 246 1.43 -11.93 -4.72
CA SER A 246 1.73 -10.86 -3.77
C SER A 246 2.45 -9.70 -4.48
N GLU A 247 2.62 -8.58 -3.78
CA GLU A 247 3.17 -7.33 -4.33
C GLU A 247 4.62 -7.10 -3.95
N TYR A 248 4.96 -7.48 -2.73
CA TYR A 248 6.28 -7.33 -2.11
C TYR A 248 6.42 -8.29 -0.94
N GLY A 249 7.66 -8.51 -0.52
CA GLY A 249 7.98 -9.07 0.79
C GLY A 249 8.32 -7.96 1.76
N ILE A 250 8.24 -8.25 3.05
CA ILE A 250 8.57 -7.33 4.14
C ILE A 250 9.80 -7.87 4.85
N THR A 251 10.84 -7.03 4.96
CA THR A 251 12.11 -7.34 5.64
C THR A 251 12.17 -6.71 7.03
N PRO A 252 12.94 -7.30 7.98
CA PRO A 252 13.12 -6.72 9.29
C PRO A 252 13.82 -5.36 9.21
N VAL A 253 13.34 -4.36 9.95
CA VAL A 253 14.00 -3.05 10.07
C VAL A 253 14.17 -2.62 11.51
N SER A 254 15.18 -1.80 11.76
CA SER A 254 15.50 -1.26 13.08
C SER A 254 15.91 0.21 13.05
N ARG A 255 16.17 0.75 11.86
CA ARG A 255 16.73 2.09 11.68
C ARG A 255 15.82 3.00 10.85
N PRO A 256 15.07 3.91 11.48
CA PRO A 256 14.41 4.99 10.76
C PRO A 256 15.42 6.05 10.32
N VAL A 257 15.31 6.52 9.07
CA VAL A 257 16.16 7.56 8.48
C VAL A 257 15.31 8.81 8.24
N HIS A 258 15.75 9.95 8.80
CA HIS A 258 14.98 11.21 8.80
C HIS A 258 15.58 12.23 7.81
N LEU A 259 15.51 11.97 6.49
CA LEU A 259 16.14 12.82 5.49
C LEU A 259 15.66 14.28 5.57
N ASN A 260 14.37 14.52 5.83
CA ASN A 260 13.85 15.90 5.91
C ASN A 260 14.34 16.66 7.15
N ARG A 261 14.70 15.98 8.26
CA ARG A 261 15.40 16.62 9.39
C ARG A 261 16.80 17.04 8.97
N ILE A 262 17.54 16.15 8.31
CA ILE A 262 18.88 16.40 7.78
C ILE A 262 18.89 17.59 6.81
N PHE A 263 17.91 17.66 5.91
CA PHE A 263 17.76 18.74 4.95
C PHE A 263 17.35 20.06 5.62
N ARG A 264 16.50 19.99 6.65
CA ARG A 264 16.12 21.16 7.43
C ARG A 264 17.32 21.78 8.16
N GLU A 265 18.15 20.97 8.81
CA GLU A 265 19.37 21.43 9.48
C GLU A 265 20.36 22.13 8.54
N ARG A 266 20.31 21.79 7.25
CA ARG A 266 21.08 22.43 6.19
C ARG A 266 20.40 23.65 5.55
N GLY A 267 19.19 24.01 6.03
CA GLY A 267 18.40 25.11 5.48
C GLY A 267 17.85 24.84 4.07
N TRP A 268 17.66 23.54 3.71
CA TRP A 268 17.07 23.15 2.43
C TRP A 268 15.56 22.94 2.51
N VAL A 269 15.02 22.51 3.65
CA VAL A 269 13.58 22.45 3.92
C VAL A 269 13.15 23.74 4.58
N THR A 270 12.25 24.47 3.93
CA THR A 270 11.61 25.67 4.47
C THR A 270 10.45 25.27 5.37
N ILE A 271 10.33 25.88 6.54
CA ILE A 271 9.27 25.64 7.50
C ILE A 271 8.38 26.87 7.59
N LYS A 272 7.07 26.67 7.59
CA LYS A 272 6.07 27.63 8.00
C LYS A 272 5.46 27.21 9.35
N GLU A 273 5.20 28.17 10.21
CA GLU A 273 4.52 27.93 11.47
C GLU A 273 3.04 28.29 11.35
N GLU A 274 2.18 27.35 11.69
CA GLU A 274 0.74 27.56 11.74
C GLU A 274 0.20 27.10 13.10
N LEU A 275 -0.42 28.00 13.87
CA LEU A 275 -0.96 27.74 15.20
C LEU A 275 0.07 27.14 16.18
N GLY A 276 1.33 27.58 16.09
CA GLY A 276 2.44 27.10 16.91
C GLY A 276 3.02 25.75 16.50
N LEU A 277 2.56 25.16 15.39
CA LEU A 277 3.06 23.89 14.84
C LEU A 277 3.81 24.12 13.52
N GLU A 278 4.78 23.27 13.26
CA GLU A 278 5.67 23.40 12.11
C GLU A 278 5.20 22.54 10.93
N LEU A 279 4.95 23.18 9.79
CA LEU A 279 4.63 22.51 8.53
C LEU A 279 5.73 22.77 7.51
N PRO A 280 6.05 21.79 6.63
CA PRO A 280 7.01 22.02 5.57
C PRO A 280 6.36 22.90 4.48
N ASP A 281 7.03 23.96 4.10
CA ASP A 281 6.70 24.72 2.90
C ASP A 281 7.50 24.14 1.72
N ILE A 282 6.99 23.04 1.16
CA ILE A 282 7.71 22.26 0.15
C ILE A 282 7.90 22.99 -1.18
N GLY A 283 6.96 23.89 -1.54
CA GLY A 283 7.07 24.70 -2.75
C GLY A 283 8.23 25.70 -2.67
N ASN A 284 8.56 26.21 -1.49
CA ASN A 284 9.65 27.13 -1.23
C ASN A 284 10.91 26.44 -0.68
N SER A 285 10.89 25.12 -0.49
CA SER A 285 12.07 24.35 -0.07
C SER A 285 13.04 24.17 -1.23
N LYS A 286 14.35 24.28 -0.96
CA LYS A 286 15.40 24.01 -1.95
C LYS A 286 15.49 22.54 -2.32
N ALA A 287 15.37 21.67 -1.32
CA ALA A 287 15.28 20.22 -1.48
C ALA A 287 14.51 19.59 -0.34
N PHE A 288 13.80 18.49 -0.61
CA PHE A 288 13.07 17.67 0.39
C PHE A 288 12.91 16.24 -0.10
N ALA A 289 12.59 15.34 0.84
CA ALA A 289 12.37 13.93 0.56
C ALA A 289 10.86 13.59 0.69
N VAL A 290 10.33 12.88 -0.30
CA VAL A 290 9.02 12.23 -0.27
C VAL A 290 9.27 10.76 0.07
N ALA A 291 9.13 10.41 1.35
CA ALA A 291 9.44 9.09 1.89
C ALA A 291 8.30 8.09 1.64
N ASP A 292 8.63 6.92 1.14
CA ASP A 292 7.71 5.81 0.93
C ASP A 292 8.41 4.49 1.29
N HIS A 293 8.31 4.08 2.55
CA HIS A 293 8.94 2.88 3.09
C HIS A 293 10.47 2.90 2.97
N GLN A 294 11.08 1.96 2.24
CA GLN A 294 12.52 1.86 2.01
C GLN A 294 13.00 2.65 0.79
N VAL A 295 12.13 3.45 0.18
CA VAL A 295 12.47 4.33 -0.95
C VAL A 295 12.03 5.75 -0.65
N ALA A 296 12.82 6.74 -1.05
CA ALA A 296 12.45 8.15 -0.97
C ALA A 296 12.77 8.87 -2.28
N HIS A 297 11.77 9.57 -2.83
CA HIS A 297 11.97 10.49 -3.94
C HIS A 297 12.53 11.81 -3.41
N ILE A 298 13.72 12.18 -3.82
CA ILE A 298 14.35 13.44 -3.45
C ILE A 298 14.02 14.47 -4.52
N VAL A 299 13.31 15.49 -4.13
CA VAL A 299 12.97 16.64 -4.98
C VAL A 299 13.99 17.74 -4.72
N VAL A 300 14.58 18.27 -5.77
CA VAL A 300 15.54 19.38 -5.71
C VAL A 300 14.95 20.52 -6.53
N ASN A 301 14.45 21.56 -5.85
CA ASN A 301 13.89 22.76 -6.49
C ASN A 301 14.99 23.77 -6.86
N ASP A 302 16.14 23.75 -6.16
CA ASP A 302 17.32 24.56 -6.47
C ASP A 302 18.39 23.66 -7.14
N PRO A 303 18.50 23.66 -8.47
CA PRO A 303 19.44 22.78 -9.17
C PRO A 303 20.91 23.00 -8.80
N SER A 304 21.26 24.18 -8.26
CA SER A 304 22.64 24.51 -7.88
C SER A 304 23.18 23.66 -6.72
N ILE A 305 22.30 23.00 -5.99
CA ILE A 305 22.67 22.15 -4.83
C ILE A 305 22.48 20.64 -5.09
N GLU A 306 22.08 20.21 -6.29
CA GLU A 306 21.71 18.81 -6.56
C GLU A 306 22.86 17.84 -6.23
N ASP A 307 24.09 18.14 -6.65
CA ASP A 307 25.24 17.30 -6.34
C ASP A 307 25.51 17.21 -4.84
N LYS A 308 25.38 18.31 -4.12
CA LYS A 308 25.53 18.35 -2.66
C LYS A 308 24.42 17.59 -1.95
N VAL A 309 23.19 17.67 -2.46
CA VAL A 309 22.06 16.87 -1.92
C VAL A 309 22.37 15.40 -2.12
N ARG A 310 22.83 15.00 -3.31
CA ARG A 310 23.21 13.61 -3.61
C ARG A 310 24.30 13.09 -2.67
N GLU A 311 25.36 13.85 -2.46
CA GLU A 311 26.45 13.52 -1.54
C GLU A 311 25.93 13.31 -0.11
N VAL A 312 25.18 14.26 0.43
CA VAL A 312 24.61 14.19 1.80
C VAL A 312 23.68 13.00 1.96
N VAL A 313 22.85 12.69 0.98
CA VAL A 313 21.95 11.54 1.03
C VAL A 313 22.75 10.23 1.02
N LEU A 314 23.76 10.12 0.16
CA LEU A 314 24.60 8.94 0.03
C LEU A 314 25.43 8.67 1.30
N GLU A 315 25.88 9.72 1.98
CA GLU A 315 26.65 9.63 3.22
C GLU A 315 25.74 9.41 4.47
N THR A 316 24.42 9.51 4.31
CA THR A 316 23.49 9.32 5.43
C THR A 316 23.45 7.86 5.86
N PRO A 317 23.75 7.52 7.13
CA PRO A 317 23.68 6.15 7.63
C PRO A 317 22.27 5.56 7.45
N GLY A 318 22.19 4.36 6.84
CA GLY A 318 20.93 3.70 6.50
C GLY A 318 20.49 3.91 5.05
N VAL A 319 21.20 4.71 4.26
CA VAL A 319 21.05 4.78 2.80
C VAL A 319 22.01 3.78 2.15
N ALA A 320 21.51 2.98 1.22
CA ALA A 320 22.30 2.04 0.44
C ALA A 320 22.71 2.64 -0.91
N GLU A 321 21.75 3.26 -1.61
CA GLU A 321 21.96 3.73 -2.99
C GLU A 321 21.21 5.05 -3.23
N VAL A 322 21.72 5.82 -4.19
CA VAL A 322 21.07 7.05 -4.68
C VAL A 322 21.09 7.03 -6.20
N TYR A 323 19.93 6.83 -6.81
CA TYR A 323 19.75 6.82 -8.26
C TYR A 323 19.61 8.23 -8.82
N GLY A 324 20.49 8.56 -9.76
CA GLY A 324 20.43 9.76 -10.57
C GLY A 324 19.66 9.57 -11.89
N PRO A 325 19.69 10.55 -12.79
CA PRO A 325 18.94 10.47 -14.06
C PRO A 325 19.30 9.27 -14.95
N ALA A 326 20.57 8.84 -14.98
CA ALA A 326 21.01 7.70 -15.77
C ALA A 326 20.43 6.39 -15.21
N ASP A 327 20.51 6.20 -13.89
CA ASP A 327 20.01 5.00 -13.20
C ASP A 327 18.49 4.90 -13.33
N LYS A 328 17.79 6.02 -13.17
CA LYS A 328 16.31 6.08 -13.33
C LYS A 328 15.87 5.59 -14.71
N ARG A 329 16.58 5.95 -15.78
CA ARG A 329 16.26 5.46 -17.13
C ARG A 329 16.43 3.94 -17.24
N ILE A 330 17.53 3.40 -16.73
CA ILE A 330 17.79 1.96 -16.75
C ILE A 330 16.72 1.20 -15.96
N LEU A 331 16.33 1.71 -14.79
CA LEU A 331 15.34 1.11 -13.89
C LEU A 331 13.88 1.33 -14.34
N GLY A 332 13.66 2.22 -15.34
CA GLY A 332 12.31 2.56 -15.78
C GLY A 332 11.56 3.44 -14.79
N LEU A 333 12.29 4.32 -14.08
CA LEU A 333 11.75 5.28 -13.10
C LEU A 333 11.82 6.73 -13.62
N ASP A 334 12.24 6.93 -14.87
CA ASP A 334 12.38 8.24 -15.48
C ASP A 334 11.00 8.77 -15.92
N HIS A 335 10.32 9.40 -15.00
CA HIS A 335 9.01 10.01 -15.19
C HIS A 335 8.95 11.37 -14.50
N SER A 336 8.11 12.30 -14.98
CA SER A 336 7.97 13.65 -14.41
C SER A 336 7.52 13.70 -12.96
N ARG A 337 6.87 12.63 -12.47
CA ARG A 337 6.46 12.46 -11.07
C ARG A 337 7.58 11.96 -10.17
N SER A 338 8.65 11.42 -10.72
CA SER A 338 9.82 11.00 -9.94
C SER A 338 10.57 12.19 -9.37
N GLY A 339 11.20 12.00 -8.21
CA GLY A 339 12.18 12.93 -7.69
C GLY A 339 13.37 13.12 -8.64
N ASN A 340 14.12 14.18 -8.45
CA ASN A 340 15.40 14.39 -9.14
C ASN A 340 16.32 13.20 -8.91
N LEU A 341 16.41 12.79 -7.63
CA LEU A 341 17.14 11.62 -7.19
C LEU A 341 16.15 10.65 -6.48
N ILE A 342 16.53 9.38 -6.40
CA ILE A 342 15.78 8.36 -5.64
C ILE A 342 16.75 7.70 -4.67
N ALA A 343 16.50 7.83 -3.37
CA ALA A 343 17.24 7.13 -2.34
C ALA A 343 16.62 5.78 -2.04
N VAL A 344 17.46 4.76 -1.88
CA VAL A 344 17.08 3.41 -1.45
C VAL A 344 17.74 3.15 -0.11
N ALA A 345 16.97 2.69 0.86
CA ALA A 345 17.47 2.38 2.20
C ALA A 345 18.27 1.06 2.20
N GLN A 346 19.16 0.92 3.19
CA GLN A 346 19.72 -0.38 3.57
C GLN A 346 18.59 -1.30 4.01
N GLU A 347 18.79 -2.61 3.91
CA GLU A 347 17.74 -3.61 4.16
C GLU A 347 17.14 -3.52 5.58
N ASP A 348 17.94 -3.08 6.59
CA ASP A 348 17.53 -2.88 7.96
C ASP A 348 16.96 -1.48 8.27
N SER A 349 16.79 -0.65 7.24
CA SER A 349 16.47 0.77 7.37
C SER A 349 15.24 1.15 6.57
N TRP A 350 14.60 2.29 6.90
CA TRP A 350 13.47 2.84 6.17
C TRP A 350 13.36 4.36 6.36
N PHE A 351 12.67 5.08 5.45
CA PHE A 351 12.59 6.53 5.47
C PHE A 351 11.32 7.03 6.12
N THR A 352 11.47 8.08 6.95
CA THR A 352 10.32 8.82 7.51
C THR A 352 10.09 10.13 6.76
N TYR A 353 8.88 10.67 6.85
CA TYR A 353 8.56 12.02 6.34
C TYR A 353 8.89 13.15 7.34
N TYR A 354 9.40 12.81 8.56
CA TYR A 354 9.57 13.75 9.68
C TYR A 354 10.55 14.87 9.33
N HIS A 355 10.07 16.11 9.51
CA HIS A 355 10.83 17.33 9.25
C HIS A 355 11.03 18.19 10.51
N TRP A 356 10.20 18.01 11.54
CA TRP A 356 10.30 18.76 12.80
C TRP A 356 11.51 18.27 13.64
N LEU A 357 12.15 19.22 14.35
CA LEU A 357 13.29 18.94 15.23
C LEU A 357 12.86 18.81 16.70
N ASP A 358 11.70 19.39 17.05
CA ASP A 358 11.05 19.31 18.34
C ASP A 358 9.68 18.66 18.21
N ASP A 359 9.47 17.53 18.86
CA ASP A 359 8.21 16.78 18.81
C ASP A 359 7.01 17.57 19.36
N ALA A 360 7.23 18.60 20.19
CA ALA A 360 6.18 19.50 20.65
C ALA A 360 5.62 20.39 19.52
N LYS A 361 6.44 20.61 18.47
CA LYS A 361 6.07 21.41 17.29
C LYS A 361 5.64 20.55 16.08
N ALA A 362 5.59 19.22 16.24
CA ALA A 362 5.13 18.34 15.18
C ALA A 362 3.72 18.74 14.68
N PRO A 363 3.40 18.63 13.38
CA PRO A 363 2.07 18.91 12.85
C PRO A 363 0.97 18.13 13.59
N ASP A 364 -0.23 18.69 13.67
CA ASP A 364 -1.37 18.06 14.33
C ASP A 364 -1.72 16.67 13.74
N PHE A 365 -1.58 16.54 12.43
CA PHE A 365 -1.82 15.27 11.74
C PHE A 365 -0.77 14.18 12.05
N ALA A 366 0.42 14.54 12.53
CA ALA A 366 1.48 13.57 12.81
C ALA A 366 1.07 12.56 13.89
N ARG A 367 0.27 12.99 14.88
CA ARG A 367 -0.25 12.13 15.96
C ARG A 367 -1.61 11.48 15.65
N CYS A 368 -2.04 11.54 14.39
CA CYS A 368 -3.33 11.00 13.93
C CYS A 368 -3.13 9.97 12.81
N VAL A 369 -4.16 9.13 12.59
CA VAL A 369 -4.29 8.38 11.34
C VAL A 369 -4.83 9.32 10.27
N ASP A 370 -3.95 9.84 9.42
CA ASP A 370 -4.31 10.78 8.36
C ASP A 370 -3.40 10.65 7.13
N ILE A 371 -3.57 9.58 6.40
CA ILE A 371 -2.74 9.17 5.25
C ILE A 371 -2.75 10.18 4.07
N HIS A 372 -3.71 11.11 4.03
CA HIS A 372 -3.81 12.08 2.94
C HIS A 372 -3.16 13.43 3.24
N ARG A 373 -2.94 13.78 4.52
CA ARG A 373 -2.30 15.03 4.95
C ARG A 373 -0.81 14.88 5.18
N LYS A 374 -0.36 13.67 5.49
CA LYS A 374 1.07 13.38 5.70
C LYS A 374 1.82 13.44 4.37
N PRO A 375 2.91 14.19 4.28
CA PRO A 375 3.71 14.31 3.05
C PRO A 375 4.67 13.13 2.85
N GLY A 376 4.24 11.93 3.23
CA GLY A 376 4.97 10.68 3.12
C GLY A 376 4.22 9.54 3.79
N TYR A 377 4.69 8.33 3.56
CA TYR A 377 4.15 7.14 4.22
C TYR A 377 4.55 7.09 5.70
N ASP A 378 3.62 6.66 6.56
CA ASP A 378 3.84 6.60 8.00
C ASP A 378 3.31 5.30 8.63
N PRO A 379 4.13 4.24 8.73
CA PRO A 379 3.74 2.99 9.38
C PRO A 379 3.55 3.12 10.89
N VAL A 380 3.99 4.22 11.49
CA VAL A 380 3.77 4.51 12.92
C VAL A 380 2.29 4.67 13.24
N GLU A 381 1.46 4.96 12.24
CA GLU A 381 -0.01 4.92 12.36
C GLU A 381 -0.60 3.58 12.82
N LEU A 382 0.16 2.50 12.69
CA LEU A 382 -0.26 1.17 13.20
C LEU A 382 -0.19 1.05 14.73
N PHE A 383 0.39 2.01 15.43
CA PHE A 383 0.62 1.94 16.88
C PHE A 383 -0.28 2.90 17.64
N LEU A 384 -0.61 2.52 18.88
CA LEU A 384 -1.04 3.46 19.91
C LEU A 384 0.20 3.96 20.64
N ASP A 385 0.24 5.27 20.92
CA ASP A 385 1.37 5.88 21.62
C ASP A 385 1.54 5.26 23.03
N PRO A 386 2.65 4.53 23.27
CA PRO A 386 2.91 3.91 24.56
C PRO A 386 3.13 4.92 25.70
N ALA A 387 3.45 6.17 25.36
CA ALA A 387 3.59 7.25 26.34
C ALA A 387 2.23 7.74 26.89
N ILE A 388 1.10 7.34 26.29
CA ILE A 388 -0.23 7.67 26.80
C ILE A 388 -0.67 6.61 27.82
N PRO A 389 -0.69 6.91 29.15
CA PRO A 389 -0.92 5.90 30.18
C PRO A 389 -2.25 5.15 30.07
N SER A 390 -3.25 5.76 29.45
CA SER A 390 -4.59 5.21 29.29
C SER A 390 -5.16 5.52 27.91
N ALA A 391 -4.47 5.11 26.84
CA ALA A 391 -4.88 5.39 25.46
C ALA A 391 -6.34 4.99 25.18
N LYS A 392 -6.84 3.88 25.74
CA LYS A 392 -8.23 3.45 25.61
C LYS A 392 -9.22 4.44 26.21
N LEU A 393 -8.93 5.02 27.39
CA LEU A 393 -9.75 6.05 28.03
C LEU A 393 -9.72 7.34 27.23
N LYS A 394 -8.55 7.74 26.72
CA LYS A 394 -8.43 8.90 25.82
C LYS A 394 -9.29 8.72 24.58
N ILE A 395 -9.21 7.57 23.91
CA ILE A 395 -10.04 7.23 22.75
C ILE A 395 -11.54 7.31 23.11
N LEU A 396 -11.95 6.71 24.22
CA LEU A 396 -13.35 6.77 24.66
C LEU A 396 -13.81 8.20 24.89
N GLY A 397 -13.01 9.05 25.55
CA GLY A 397 -13.29 10.47 25.73
C GLY A 397 -13.44 11.23 24.41
N ARG A 398 -12.53 10.99 23.45
CA ARG A 398 -12.60 11.57 22.10
C ARG A 398 -13.86 11.13 21.34
N LEU A 399 -14.23 9.85 21.43
CA LEU A 399 -15.46 9.34 20.81
C LEU A 399 -16.72 9.93 21.44
N LEU A 400 -16.71 10.15 22.76
CA LEU A 400 -17.81 10.83 23.45
C LEU A 400 -17.94 12.29 23.00
N GLN A 401 -16.81 13.04 22.91
CA GLN A 401 -16.79 14.39 22.34
C GLN A 401 -17.41 14.42 20.94
N LYS A 402 -17.00 13.46 20.06
CA LYS A 402 -17.57 13.32 18.72
C LYS A 402 -19.07 13.05 18.75
N LYS A 403 -19.54 12.17 19.64
CA LYS A 403 -20.97 11.83 19.79
C LYS A 403 -21.80 13.04 20.25
N LEU A 404 -21.22 13.91 21.06
CA LEU A 404 -21.83 15.16 21.51
C LEU A 404 -21.78 16.29 20.48
N GLY A 405 -21.22 16.01 19.27
CA GLY A 405 -21.15 17.01 18.18
C GLY A 405 -19.93 17.91 18.20
N PHE A 406 -19.00 17.71 19.13
CA PHE A 406 -17.76 18.48 19.17
C PHE A 406 -16.73 17.99 18.15
N ARG A 407 -15.96 18.91 17.59
CA ARG A 407 -14.74 18.56 16.85
C ARG A 407 -13.71 17.99 17.81
N MET A 408 -13.00 16.97 17.39
CA MET A 408 -11.95 16.35 18.18
C MET A 408 -10.79 15.90 17.30
N LEU A 409 -9.59 15.90 17.85
CA LEU A 409 -8.41 15.32 17.27
C LEU A 409 -8.19 13.94 17.92
N MET A 410 -8.04 12.89 17.11
CA MET A 410 -7.71 11.54 17.59
C MET A 410 -6.18 11.38 17.68
N ASP A 411 -5.57 12.14 18.56
CA ASP A 411 -4.14 12.27 18.77
C ASP A 411 -3.57 11.13 19.63
N VAL A 412 -3.55 9.93 19.07
CA VAL A 412 -3.15 8.69 19.78
C VAL A 412 -2.00 7.94 19.10
N ILE A 413 -1.47 8.48 18.00
CA ILE A 413 -0.35 7.90 17.26
C ILE A 413 0.97 8.44 17.84
N PRO A 414 1.98 7.58 18.10
CA PRO A 414 3.28 8.01 18.55
C PRO A 414 4.06 8.76 17.45
N LEU A 415 5.14 9.45 17.85
CA LEU A 415 6.14 9.99 16.93
C LEU A 415 7.43 9.19 16.95
N ASP A 416 7.46 8.07 17.69
CA ASP A 416 8.61 7.19 17.78
C ASP A 416 8.66 6.21 16.60
N ALA A 417 9.44 6.56 15.60
CA ALA A 417 9.63 5.73 14.40
C ALA A 417 10.37 4.41 14.70
N SER A 418 11.07 4.29 15.83
CA SER A 418 11.81 3.07 16.22
C SER A 418 10.88 1.88 16.54
N LEU A 419 9.59 2.13 16.73
CA LEU A 419 8.58 1.10 16.98
C LEU A 419 8.36 0.19 15.75
N VAL A 420 8.59 0.67 14.54
CA VAL A 420 8.43 -0.10 13.29
C VAL A 420 9.50 -1.18 13.20
N LYS A 421 9.09 -2.41 12.92
CA LYS A 421 9.97 -3.59 12.89
C LYS A 421 10.03 -4.30 11.55
N GLY A 422 9.22 -3.92 10.59
CA GLY A 422 9.27 -4.41 9.22
C GLY A 422 8.97 -3.32 8.21
N SER A 423 9.58 -3.40 7.04
CA SER A 423 9.35 -2.47 5.94
C SER A 423 9.58 -3.14 4.60
N HIS A 424 9.22 -2.45 3.55
CA HIS A 424 9.39 -2.87 2.16
C HIS A 424 9.70 -1.65 1.27
N GLY A 425 9.85 -1.85 -0.04
CA GLY A 425 10.12 -0.76 -0.97
C GLY A 425 11.45 -0.95 -1.70
N ALA A 426 12.51 -1.36 -1.01
CA ALA A 426 13.73 -1.86 -1.61
C ALA A 426 13.57 -3.31 -2.09
N ARG A 427 14.45 -3.75 -2.98
CA ARG A 427 14.53 -5.14 -3.41
C ARG A 427 15.23 -5.97 -2.34
N PRO A 428 14.58 -6.95 -1.69
CA PRO A 428 15.23 -7.79 -0.69
C PRO A 428 16.42 -8.56 -1.29
N SER A 429 17.47 -8.74 -0.50
CA SER A 429 18.66 -9.49 -0.90
C SER A 429 18.38 -10.99 -1.12
N SER A 430 17.45 -11.55 -0.34
CA SER A 430 17.03 -12.94 -0.44
C SER A 430 15.81 -13.09 -1.35
N PRO A 431 15.86 -13.93 -2.41
CA PRO A 431 14.69 -14.26 -3.22
C PRO A 431 13.55 -14.91 -2.43
N LEU A 432 13.82 -15.50 -1.25
CA LEU A 432 12.79 -16.04 -0.37
C LEU A 432 11.87 -14.96 0.24
N ASP A 433 12.31 -13.71 0.23
CA ASP A 433 11.55 -12.56 0.69
C ASP A 433 10.90 -11.78 -0.47
N TRP A 434 11.06 -12.25 -1.72
CA TRP A 434 10.39 -11.63 -2.88
C TRP A 434 8.90 -11.98 -2.91
N PRO A 435 8.08 -11.16 -3.58
CA PRO A 435 6.71 -11.53 -3.89
C PRO A 435 6.66 -12.76 -4.80
N ILE A 436 5.53 -13.47 -4.75
CA ILE A 436 5.37 -14.75 -5.44
C ILE A 436 4.10 -14.77 -6.29
N ILE A 437 4.06 -15.70 -7.23
CA ILE A 437 2.85 -16.05 -7.97
C ILE A 437 2.68 -17.58 -8.02
N LEU A 438 1.46 -18.03 -7.79
CA LEU A 438 1.03 -19.43 -7.86
C LEU A 438 -0.14 -19.56 -8.84
N SER A 439 -0.07 -20.53 -9.76
CA SER A 439 -1.11 -20.77 -10.77
C SER A 439 -1.20 -22.25 -11.12
N GLU A 440 -2.40 -22.75 -11.44
CA GLU A 440 -2.58 -24.08 -12.03
C GLU A 440 -1.99 -24.14 -13.45
N GLN A 441 -2.06 -23.02 -14.18
CA GLN A 441 -1.45 -22.92 -15.51
C GLN A 441 0.06 -22.76 -15.38
N ARG A 442 0.78 -23.33 -16.36
CA ARG A 442 2.23 -23.20 -16.42
C ARG A 442 2.65 -21.73 -16.50
N LEU A 443 3.61 -21.36 -15.68
CA LEU A 443 4.24 -20.06 -15.72
C LEU A 443 5.38 -20.03 -16.74
N PRO A 444 5.67 -18.87 -17.37
CA PRO A 444 6.69 -18.77 -18.41
C PRO A 444 8.13 -18.97 -17.90
N ALA A 445 8.37 -18.71 -16.59
CA ALA A 445 9.67 -18.86 -15.96
C ALA A 445 9.52 -19.04 -14.44
N ASP A 446 10.59 -19.48 -13.75
CA ASP A 446 10.63 -19.59 -12.28
C ASP A 446 10.84 -18.24 -11.59
N THR A 447 11.24 -17.23 -12.34
CA THR A 447 11.31 -15.82 -11.89
C THR A 447 10.73 -14.93 -12.98
N LEU A 448 9.81 -14.06 -12.59
CA LEU A 448 9.14 -13.11 -13.47
C LEU A 448 9.50 -11.69 -13.03
N ARG A 449 9.69 -10.77 -13.97
CA ARG A 449 9.67 -9.35 -13.65
C ARG A 449 8.25 -8.92 -13.28
N SER A 450 8.10 -7.91 -12.45
CA SER A 450 6.78 -7.37 -12.05
C SER A 450 5.87 -7.09 -13.26
N THR A 451 6.41 -6.51 -14.34
CA THR A 451 5.67 -6.21 -15.58
C THR A 451 5.23 -7.46 -16.35
N GLU A 452 5.88 -8.61 -16.17
CA GLU A 452 5.54 -9.87 -16.87
C GLU A 452 4.32 -10.56 -16.27
N VAL A 453 3.96 -10.20 -15.02
CA VAL A 453 2.71 -10.68 -14.39
C VAL A 453 1.49 -10.34 -15.24
N TYR A 454 1.46 -9.17 -15.88
CA TYR A 454 0.42 -8.80 -16.86
C TYR A 454 0.18 -9.88 -17.91
N GLY A 455 1.27 -10.39 -18.51
CA GLY A 455 1.20 -11.45 -19.53
C GLY A 455 0.58 -12.73 -19.01
N VAL A 456 0.94 -13.13 -17.77
CA VAL A 456 0.36 -14.30 -17.10
C VAL A 456 -1.15 -14.12 -16.89
N LEU A 457 -1.56 -12.99 -16.32
CA LEU A 457 -2.99 -12.70 -16.08
C LEU A 457 -3.80 -12.66 -17.38
N LYS A 458 -3.26 -11.99 -18.39
CA LYS A 458 -3.90 -11.89 -19.71
C LYS A 458 -4.04 -13.26 -20.41
N SER A 459 -2.96 -14.06 -20.40
CA SER A 459 -2.99 -15.40 -20.98
C SER A 459 -3.98 -16.30 -20.25
N ALA A 460 -4.06 -16.25 -18.94
CA ALA A 460 -5.02 -17.01 -18.15
C ALA A 460 -6.48 -16.69 -18.53
N VAL A 461 -6.80 -15.42 -18.80
CA VAL A 461 -8.14 -15.02 -19.27
C VAL A 461 -8.41 -15.49 -20.69
N LEU A 462 -7.42 -15.46 -21.57
CA LEU A 462 -7.59 -15.78 -22.98
C LEU A 462 -7.67 -17.29 -23.25
N GLY A 463 -7.05 -18.14 -22.42
CA GLY A 463 -6.96 -19.59 -22.54
C GLY A 463 -5.68 -20.02 -23.19
#